data_945a4f1e7c07b4cf3786b1a771174a8b
#
_entry.id   945a4f1e7c07b4cf3786b1a771174a8b
#
_cell.length_a   1.000
_cell.length_b   1.000
_cell.length_c   1.000
_cell.angle_alpha   90.00
_cell.angle_beta   90.00
_cell.angle_gamma   90.00
#
_symmetry.space_group_name_H-M   'P 1'
#
loop_
_entity.id
_entity.type
_entity.pdbx_description
1 polymer ?
#
loop_
_entity_poly.entity_id
_entity_poly.type
_entity_poly.pdbx_seq_one_letter_code
_entity_poly.pdbx_strand_id
1 'polypeptide(L)'
;MSRSTEQRIADILLAIDRCRRYVATFGSDDQDLVDMAEDAVERNLQIIGEAANHLPAEVTTGHPEIAWPQIRGFRNILVHSYFGVDVATVRDVVETHLPPLAEALRRDLDVDEAR
;
A
#
# COMPACT_ATOMS: atom_id res chain seq x y z
N MET A 1 14.25 -18.59 0.77
CA MET A 1 12.98 -19.06 1.35
C MET A 1 11.87 -18.09 1.02
N SER A 2 10.69 -18.61 0.76
CA SER A 2 9.52 -17.79 0.50
C SER A 2 9.01 -17.14 1.77
N ARG A 3 8.46 -15.94 1.65
CA ARG A 3 7.75 -15.32 2.76
C ARG A 3 6.41 -16.01 2.97
N SER A 4 5.99 -16.15 4.21
CA SER A 4 4.67 -16.71 4.53
C SER A 4 3.58 -15.69 4.18
N THR A 5 2.33 -16.16 4.13
CA THR A 5 1.17 -15.29 3.94
C THR A 5 1.10 -14.23 5.05
N GLU A 6 1.31 -14.63 6.30
CA GLU A 6 1.30 -13.70 7.43
C GLU A 6 2.40 -12.64 7.31
N GLN A 7 3.60 -13.03 6.87
CA GLN A 7 4.69 -12.09 6.65
C GLN A 7 4.34 -11.09 5.54
N ARG A 8 3.72 -11.55 4.45
CA ARG A 8 3.30 -10.65 3.35
C ARG A 8 2.22 -9.69 3.80
N ILE A 9 1.26 -10.15 4.58
CA ILE A 9 0.23 -9.28 5.15
C ILE A 9 0.87 -8.24 6.07
N ALA A 10 1.80 -8.65 6.92
CA ALA A 10 2.51 -7.72 7.80
C ALA A 10 3.30 -6.67 7.00
N ASP A 11 3.96 -7.08 5.90
CA ASP A 11 4.67 -6.17 5.02
C ASP A 11 3.72 -5.13 4.42
N ILE A 12 2.55 -5.56 3.98
CA ILE A 12 1.54 -4.66 3.41
C ILE A 12 1.05 -3.66 4.47
N LEU A 13 0.74 -4.14 5.67
CA LEU A 13 0.24 -3.28 6.74
C LEU A 13 1.27 -2.23 7.16
N LEU A 14 2.55 -2.61 7.25
CA LEU A 14 3.61 -1.66 7.55
C LEU A 14 3.76 -0.62 6.44
N ALA A 15 3.71 -1.06 5.18
CA ALA A 15 3.83 -0.15 4.05
C ALA A 15 2.65 0.83 3.98
N ILE A 16 1.43 0.36 4.28
CA ILE A 16 0.25 1.22 4.35
C ILE A 16 0.42 2.28 5.44
N ASP A 17 0.87 1.88 6.63
CA ASP A 17 1.11 2.82 7.73
C ASP A 17 2.11 3.90 7.32
N ARG A 18 3.20 3.51 6.66
CA ARG A 18 4.21 4.45 6.16
C ARG A 18 3.63 5.41 5.12
N CYS A 19 2.87 4.90 4.15
CA CYS A 19 2.23 5.75 3.14
C CYS A 19 1.34 6.80 3.79
N ARG A 20 0.52 6.40 4.75
CA ARG A 20 -0.42 7.30 5.43
C ARG A 20 0.31 8.39 6.22
N ARG A 21 1.42 8.03 6.86
CA ARG A 21 2.23 9.02 7.60
C ARG A 21 2.95 9.97 6.66
N TYR A 22 3.53 9.45 5.58
CA TYR A 22 4.37 10.25 4.69
C TYR A 22 3.55 11.18 3.79
N VAL A 23 2.35 10.78 3.41
CA VAL A 23 1.44 11.64 2.63
C VAL A 23 1.15 12.96 3.36
N ALA A 24 1.15 12.94 4.70
CA ALA A 24 0.94 14.16 5.49
C ALA A 24 2.04 15.20 5.25
N THR A 25 3.22 14.79 4.78
CA THR A 25 4.34 15.68 4.51
C THR A 25 4.24 16.38 3.15
N PHE A 26 3.33 15.94 2.26
CA PHE A 26 3.20 16.49 0.92
C PHE A 26 2.86 17.99 0.92
N GLY A 27 2.27 18.50 1.98
CA GLY A 27 1.95 19.93 2.10
C GLY A 27 3.04 20.77 2.79
N SER A 28 4.20 20.21 3.07
CA SER A 28 5.29 20.92 3.72
C SER A 28 5.86 22.03 2.83
N ASP A 29 6.33 23.12 3.45
CA ASP A 29 7.06 24.17 2.75
C ASP A 29 8.51 23.78 2.44
N ASP A 30 9.01 22.72 3.07
CA ASP A 30 10.36 22.20 2.81
C ASP A 30 10.31 21.23 1.63
N GLN A 31 10.81 21.67 0.48
CA GLN A 31 10.75 20.89 -0.75
C GLN A 31 11.54 19.58 -0.64
N ASP A 32 12.64 19.57 0.09
CA ASP A 32 13.42 18.33 0.27
C ASP A 32 12.61 17.30 1.04
N LEU A 33 11.86 17.71 2.05
CA LEU A 33 10.98 16.79 2.77
C LEU A 33 9.86 16.27 1.89
N VAL A 34 9.29 17.12 1.03
CA VAL A 34 8.25 16.70 0.09
C VAL A 34 8.81 15.67 -0.88
N ASP A 35 9.97 15.93 -1.46
CA ASP A 35 10.61 15.02 -2.40
C ASP A 35 10.91 13.67 -1.76
N MET A 36 11.43 13.67 -0.54
CA MET A 36 11.72 12.45 0.20
C MET A 36 10.43 11.67 0.50
N ALA A 37 9.38 12.38 0.88
CA ALA A 37 8.08 11.74 1.16
C ALA A 37 7.48 11.11 -0.11
N GLU A 38 7.56 11.79 -1.24
CA GLU A 38 7.09 11.26 -2.52
C GLU A 38 7.82 9.98 -2.89
N ASP A 39 9.14 9.97 -2.78
CA ASP A 39 9.95 8.79 -3.07
C ASP A 39 9.62 7.65 -2.12
N ALA A 40 9.42 7.95 -0.84
CA ALA A 40 9.08 6.94 0.16
C ALA A 40 7.68 6.36 -0.07
N VAL A 41 6.70 7.18 -0.42
CA VAL A 41 5.35 6.70 -0.73
C VAL A 41 5.37 5.82 -1.98
N GLU A 42 6.07 6.23 -3.03
CA GLU A 42 6.23 5.43 -4.24
C GLU A 42 6.79 4.05 -3.91
N ARG A 43 7.86 4.02 -3.12
CA ARG A 43 8.49 2.75 -2.73
C ARG A 43 7.52 1.86 -1.97
N ASN A 44 6.77 2.43 -1.02
CA ASN A 44 5.82 1.66 -0.21
C ASN A 44 4.62 1.18 -1.02
N LEU A 45 4.14 1.96 -1.98
CA LEU A 45 3.09 1.51 -2.90
C LEU A 45 3.57 0.32 -3.74
N GLN A 46 4.82 0.34 -4.20
CA GLN A 46 5.41 -0.79 -4.92
C GLN A 46 5.50 -2.04 -4.04
N ILE A 47 5.88 -1.88 -2.78
CA ILE A 47 5.92 -3.00 -1.81
C ILE A 47 4.53 -3.59 -1.63
N ILE A 48 3.50 -2.75 -1.48
CA ILE A 48 2.12 -3.21 -1.33
C ILE A 48 1.69 -4.02 -2.56
N GLY A 49 1.93 -3.48 -3.75
CA GLY A 49 1.54 -4.16 -5.00
C GLY A 49 2.26 -5.47 -5.20
N GLU A 50 3.55 -5.52 -4.91
CA GLU A 50 4.35 -6.74 -5.04
C GLU A 50 3.91 -7.80 -4.04
N ALA A 51 3.72 -7.43 -2.78
CA ALA A 51 3.27 -8.37 -1.76
C ALA A 51 1.84 -8.88 -2.07
N ALA A 52 0.95 -7.99 -2.51
CA ALA A 52 -0.41 -8.38 -2.88
C ALA A 52 -0.42 -9.37 -4.05
N ASN A 53 0.52 -9.22 -4.99
CA ASN A 53 0.63 -10.13 -6.14
C ASN A 53 0.98 -11.55 -5.71
N HIS A 54 1.54 -11.74 -4.53
CA HIS A 54 1.94 -13.04 -4.00
C HIS A 54 0.98 -13.59 -2.94
N LEU A 55 -0.11 -12.89 -2.64
CA LEU A 55 -1.11 -13.41 -1.71
C LEU A 55 -1.85 -14.57 -2.35
N PRO A 56 -2.14 -15.65 -1.58
CA PRO A 56 -2.90 -16.78 -2.12
C PRO A 56 -4.34 -16.39 -2.45
N ALA A 57 -4.93 -17.14 -3.39
CA ALA A 57 -6.30 -16.89 -3.84
C ALA A 57 -7.31 -16.89 -2.69
N GLU A 58 -7.08 -17.68 -1.65
CA GLU A 58 -7.96 -17.76 -0.48
C GLU A 58 -8.11 -16.39 0.19
N VAL A 59 -7.01 -15.62 0.27
CA VAL A 59 -7.04 -14.28 0.87
C VAL A 59 -7.79 -13.32 -0.05
N THR A 60 -7.46 -13.29 -1.34
CA THR A 60 -8.07 -12.32 -2.26
C THR A 60 -9.53 -12.60 -2.52
N THR A 61 -9.93 -13.87 -2.64
CA THR A 61 -11.34 -14.23 -2.80
C THR A 61 -12.14 -14.02 -1.52
N GLY A 62 -11.47 -14.07 -0.37
CA GLY A 62 -12.10 -13.79 0.92
C GLY A 62 -12.46 -12.32 1.13
N HIS A 63 -11.93 -11.42 0.30
CA HIS A 63 -12.19 -9.98 0.38
C HIS A 63 -12.56 -9.43 -0.99
N PRO A 64 -13.74 -9.81 -1.53
CA PRO A 64 -14.13 -9.37 -2.87
C PRO A 64 -14.40 -7.88 -3.00
N GLU A 65 -14.57 -7.17 -1.89
CA GLU A 65 -14.75 -5.72 -1.84
C GLU A 65 -13.47 -4.95 -2.15
N ILE A 66 -12.31 -5.61 -2.10
CA ILE A 66 -11.01 -4.98 -2.40
C ILE A 66 -10.75 -5.07 -3.91
N ALA A 67 -10.32 -3.96 -4.49
CA ALA A 67 -9.98 -3.88 -5.92
C ALA A 67 -8.58 -4.44 -6.16
N TRP A 68 -8.42 -5.75 -6.06
CA TRP A 68 -7.12 -6.42 -6.13
C TRP A 68 -6.31 -6.12 -7.40
N PRO A 69 -6.91 -6.03 -8.60
CA PRO A 69 -6.13 -5.68 -9.78
C PRO A 69 -5.46 -4.31 -9.66
N GLN A 70 -6.15 -3.33 -9.09
CA GLN A 70 -5.61 -1.99 -8.87
C GLN A 70 -4.50 -2.02 -7.80
N ILE A 71 -4.72 -2.78 -6.72
CA ILE A 71 -3.70 -2.92 -5.67
C ILE A 71 -2.42 -3.55 -6.24
N ARG A 72 -2.55 -4.62 -7.00
CA ARG A 72 -1.40 -5.26 -7.64
C ARG A 72 -0.67 -4.33 -8.59
N GLY A 73 -1.40 -3.44 -9.24
CA GLY A 73 -0.85 -2.44 -10.15
C GLY A 73 0.02 -1.39 -9.46
N PHE A 74 -0.05 -1.25 -8.16
CA PHE A 74 0.74 -0.25 -7.41
C PHE A 74 2.24 -0.44 -7.59
N ARG A 75 2.70 -1.65 -7.92
CA ARG A 75 4.14 -1.91 -8.19
C ARG A 75 4.68 -1.07 -9.35
N ASN A 76 3.80 -0.54 -10.21
CA ASN A 76 4.17 0.26 -11.37
C ASN A 76 3.91 1.75 -11.17
N ILE A 77 3.52 2.19 -9.97
CA ILE A 77 3.25 3.60 -9.71
C ILE A 77 4.57 4.35 -9.58
N LEU A 78 4.67 5.46 -10.31
CA LEU A 78 5.76 6.41 -10.23
C LEU A 78 5.18 7.78 -9.87
N VAL A 79 5.72 8.42 -8.85
CA VAL A 79 5.21 9.69 -8.34
C VAL A 79 5.74 10.90 -9.11
N HIS A 80 6.74 10.69 -9.95
CA HIS A 80 7.37 11.77 -10.72
C HIS A 80 6.45 12.31 -11.81
N SER A 81 6.34 13.63 -11.90
CA SER A 81 5.41 14.30 -12.82
C SER A 81 5.64 13.97 -14.29
N TYR A 82 6.87 13.72 -14.70
CA TYR A 82 7.15 13.40 -16.11
C TYR A 82 6.70 11.99 -16.53
N PHE A 83 6.24 11.18 -15.60
CA PHE A 83 5.60 9.89 -15.89
C PHE A 83 4.07 9.98 -15.88
N GLY A 84 3.51 11.17 -15.68
CA GLY A 84 2.08 11.39 -15.77
C GLY A 84 1.30 11.02 -14.50
N VAL A 85 1.95 10.57 -13.43
CA VAL A 85 1.30 10.30 -12.15
C VAL A 85 1.49 11.51 -11.26
N ASP A 86 0.40 12.16 -10.88
CA ASP A 86 0.49 13.35 -10.04
C ASP A 86 0.30 13.04 -8.56
N VAL A 87 0.72 13.98 -7.72
CA VAL A 87 0.71 13.83 -6.27
C VAL A 87 -0.72 13.73 -5.73
N ALA A 88 -1.68 14.42 -6.35
CA ALA A 88 -3.08 14.35 -5.93
C ALA A 88 -3.66 12.96 -6.13
N THR A 89 -3.33 12.30 -7.26
CA THR A 89 -3.75 10.93 -7.52
C THR A 89 -3.16 9.96 -6.50
N VAL A 90 -1.88 10.11 -6.18
CA VAL A 90 -1.21 9.28 -5.18
C VAL A 90 -1.84 9.48 -3.80
N ARG A 91 -2.10 10.73 -3.42
CA ARG A 91 -2.77 11.03 -2.15
C ARG A 91 -4.14 10.37 -2.07
N ASP A 92 -4.91 10.44 -3.16
CA ASP A 92 -6.24 9.81 -3.21
C ASP A 92 -6.15 8.30 -3.02
N VAL A 93 -5.19 7.64 -3.66
CA VAL A 93 -4.95 6.20 -3.48
C VAL A 93 -4.68 5.90 -2.00
N VAL A 94 -3.80 6.65 -1.36
CA VAL A 94 -3.41 6.42 0.04
C VAL A 94 -4.58 6.65 0.99
N GLU A 95 -5.36 7.69 0.77
CA GLU A 95 -6.45 8.08 1.68
C GLU A 95 -7.73 7.27 1.46
N THR A 96 -7.98 6.80 0.24
CA THR A 96 -9.24 6.15 -0.13
C THR A 96 -9.11 4.63 -0.24
N HIS A 97 -8.02 4.14 -0.85
CA HIS A 97 -7.90 2.71 -1.17
C HIS A 97 -7.14 1.90 -0.13
N LEU A 98 -6.18 2.51 0.57
CA LEU A 98 -5.37 1.77 1.53
C LEU A 98 -6.08 1.47 2.86
N PRO A 99 -6.91 2.37 3.43
CA PRO A 99 -7.58 2.04 4.70
C PRO A 99 -8.48 0.80 4.64
N PRO A 100 -9.33 0.60 3.61
CA PRO A 100 -10.11 -0.63 3.51
C PRO A 100 -9.26 -1.89 3.38
N LEU A 101 -8.15 -1.81 2.64
CA LEU A 101 -7.22 -2.92 2.50
C LEU A 101 -6.59 -3.27 3.84
N ALA A 102 -6.14 -2.27 4.60
CA ALA A 102 -5.54 -2.49 5.92
C ALA A 102 -6.53 -3.16 6.87
N GLU A 103 -7.78 -2.69 6.89
CA GLU A 103 -8.82 -3.26 7.75
C GLU A 103 -9.08 -4.72 7.41
N ALA A 104 -9.23 -5.03 6.12
CA ALA A 104 -9.47 -6.40 5.66
C ALA A 104 -8.34 -7.34 6.09
N LEU A 105 -7.09 -6.93 5.87
CA LEU A 105 -5.94 -7.78 6.17
C LEU A 105 -5.70 -7.91 7.67
N ARG A 106 -5.99 -6.90 8.47
CA ARG A 106 -5.92 -7.02 9.93
C ARG A 106 -6.88 -8.07 10.46
N ARG A 107 -8.09 -8.15 9.90
CA ARG A 107 -9.06 -9.18 10.30
C ARG A 107 -8.51 -10.57 10.04
N ASP A 108 -7.81 -10.78 8.92
CA ASP A 108 -7.22 -12.08 8.62
C ASP A 108 -6.15 -12.47 9.65
N LEU A 109 -5.29 -11.54 10.07
CA LEU A 109 -4.30 -11.81 11.10
C LEU A 109 -4.95 -12.09 12.45
N ASP A 110 -5.98 -11.34 12.83
CA ASP A 110 -6.69 -11.54 14.09
C ASP A 110 -7.34 -12.92 14.15
N VAL A 111 -7.93 -13.39 13.06
CA VAL A 111 -8.52 -14.71 12.95
C VAL A 111 -7.44 -15.79 13.16
N ASP A 112 -6.27 -15.64 12.54
CA ASP A 112 -5.16 -16.58 12.68
C ASP A 112 -4.63 -16.60 14.12
N GLU A 113 -4.52 -15.44 14.75
CA GLU A 113 -4.07 -15.34 16.15
C GLU A 113 -5.06 -15.96 17.13
N ALA A 114 -6.35 -15.94 16.81
CA ALA A 114 -7.39 -16.51 17.66
C ALA A 114 -7.43 -18.03 17.64
N ARG A 115 -6.70 -18.65 16.74
CA ARG A 115 -6.58 -20.10 16.66
C ARG A 115 -5.40 -20.58 17.51
#